data_d740c065ffea979f82bfa41ed62af447
#
_entry.id   d740c065ffea979f82bfa41ed62af447
#
_cell.length_a   1.000
_cell.length_b   1.000
_cell.length_c   1.000
_cell.angle_alpha   90.00
_cell.angle_beta   90.00
_cell.angle_gamma   90.00
#
_symmetry.space_group_name_H-M   'P 1'
#
loop_
_entity.id
_entity.type
_entity.pdbx_description
1 polymer ?
#
loop_
_entity_poly.entity_id
_entity_poly.type
_entity_poly.pdbx_seq_one_letter_code
_entity_poly.pdbx_strand_id
1 'polypeptide(L)'
;MTPSIRVQGDREFIAFTALLTSAIALSIDMLLPAFADLRSSFGMEPTSNLPGLTITCIFVGMAIGMPVYGPLADTYGRIPVLRSGIALFALGALGSTLAPNLVFLLISRVLWGIGCAAPRTISQAMIRDRFEGDDMARVMAIVQTIFFAGPVLAPIIGDLLVRGGGSWRLTMLFGLLIAIIIWGWSFRIAESLDAANRRELSFSGTKQGLRVVFKNRVTIGYAITLLFSGGAFYSFLSSSELIISEIFQKPTWFVPYFSITMGVMAAVALAGSRVVARLGARRLGHSALAFQLGVSLLMLTLALSTDGVPPVGLWMVLMTAQIAAMVIMMPTMTTMALEPMEALAGTAASTIGFITLAIGALLGAIIDRQITSTVTPLAVGYALYTSLAVVVVLTMVRKNNSSQTNLS
;
A
#
# COMPACT_ATOMS: atom_id res chain seq x y z
N MET A 1 10.91 35.73 8.74
CA MET A 1 9.47 35.94 8.80
C MET A 1 8.81 34.65 8.44
N THR A 2 8.25 33.94 9.40
CA THR A 2 7.48 32.71 9.18
C THR A 2 6.16 33.09 8.50
N PRO A 3 5.87 32.63 7.26
CA PRO A 3 4.54 32.82 6.69
C PRO A 3 3.57 32.00 7.53
N SER A 4 2.70 32.69 8.24
CA SER A 4 1.55 32.06 8.88
C SER A 4 0.74 31.36 7.79
N ILE A 5 0.52 30.03 7.94
CA ILE A 5 -0.50 29.29 7.21
C ILE A 5 -1.74 30.20 7.14
N ARG A 6 -2.14 30.59 5.93
CA ARG A 6 -3.34 31.44 5.69
C ARG A 6 -4.58 30.63 6.07
N VAL A 7 -4.89 30.82 7.18
CA VAL A 7 -5.50 30.31 8.37
C VAL A 7 -6.78 29.47 8.22
N GLN A 8 -7.60 29.50 7.21
CA GLN A 8 -8.84 28.68 7.18
C GLN A 8 -8.93 27.76 5.96
N GLY A 9 -8.62 28.26 4.78
CA GLY A 9 -8.66 27.46 3.56
C GLY A 9 -7.60 26.36 3.50
N ASP A 10 -6.43 26.56 4.15
CA ASP A 10 -5.36 25.56 4.17
C ASP A 10 -5.66 24.41 5.14
N ARG A 11 -6.32 24.69 6.27
CA ARG A 11 -6.73 23.63 7.21
C ARG A 11 -7.80 22.72 6.61
N GLU A 12 -8.80 23.28 5.92
CA GLU A 12 -9.84 22.52 5.23
C GLU A 12 -9.21 21.66 4.12
N PHE A 13 -8.28 22.21 3.35
CA PHE A 13 -7.57 21.50 2.31
C PHE A 13 -6.71 20.35 2.86
N ILE A 14 -5.96 20.59 3.96
CA ILE A 14 -5.16 19.54 4.62
C ILE A 14 -6.06 18.44 5.17
N ALA A 15 -7.17 18.78 5.81
CA ALA A 15 -8.13 17.82 6.32
C ALA A 15 -8.76 16.99 5.18
N PHE A 16 -9.10 17.61 4.07
CA PHE A 16 -9.63 16.94 2.88
C PHE A 16 -8.61 15.96 2.27
N THR A 17 -7.38 16.41 2.04
CA THR A 17 -6.32 15.55 1.48
C THR A 17 -5.92 14.42 2.43
N ALA A 18 -5.95 14.64 3.73
CA ALA A 18 -5.75 13.60 4.73
C ALA A 18 -6.89 12.57 4.71
N LEU A 19 -8.15 12.99 4.58
CA LEU A 19 -9.28 12.07 4.46
C LEU A 19 -9.19 11.26 3.14
N LEU A 20 -8.79 11.88 2.02
CA LEU A 20 -8.57 11.20 0.74
C LEU A 20 -7.60 10.02 0.88
N THR A 21 -6.48 10.25 1.56
CA THR A 21 -5.46 9.21 1.76
C THR A 21 -5.90 8.14 2.75
N SER A 22 -6.54 8.54 3.86
CA SER A 22 -7.03 7.61 4.89
C SER A 22 -8.16 6.70 4.38
N ALA A 23 -9.01 7.20 3.47
CA ALA A 23 -10.07 6.42 2.86
C ALA A 23 -9.53 5.16 2.16
N ILE A 24 -8.30 5.21 1.64
CA ILE A 24 -7.63 4.07 1.00
C ILE A 24 -7.35 2.97 2.04
N ALA A 25 -6.71 3.33 3.16
CA ALA A 25 -6.41 2.39 4.23
C ALA A 25 -7.69 1.79 4.84
N LEU A 26 -8.69 2.63 5.10
CA LEU A 26 -10.00 2.18 5.58
C LEU A 26 -10.66 1.18 4.61
N SER A 27 -10.54 1.42 3.30
CA SER A 27 -11.09 0.52 2.26
C SER A 27 -10.45 -0.87 2.25
N ILE A 28 -9.20 -0.98 2.67
CA ILE A 28 -8.43 -2.22 2.68
C ILE A 28 -8.62 -2.97 4.00
N ASP A 29 -8.29 -2.32 5.11
CA ASP A 29 -8.05 -2.98 6.38
C ASP A 29 -9.32 -3.20 7.22
N MET A 30 -10.40 -2.44 6.93
CA MET A 30 -11.65 -2.53 7.70
C MET A 30 -12.41 -3.84 7.48
N LEU A 31 -12.17 -4.54 6.35
CA LEU A 31 -12.79 -5.83 6.07
C LEU A 31 -12.07 -6.98 6.79
N LEU A 32 -10.81 -6.82 7.19
CA LEU A 32 -10.01 -7.91 7.74
C LEU A 32 -10.68 -8.66 8.90
N PRO A 33 -11.21 -8.00 9.96
CA PRO A 33 -11.87 -8.69 11.06
C PRO A 33 -13.19 -9.35 10.66
N ALA A 34 -13.72 -9.03 9.48
CA ALA A 34 -14.97 -9.60 8.96
C ALA A 34 -14.75 -10.83 8.04
N PHE A 35 -13.51 -11.33 7.90
CA PHE A 35 -13.21 -12.45 7.00
C PHE A 35 -13.91 -13.76 7.43
N ALA A 36 -14.03 -14.02 8.73
CA ALA A 36 -14.78 -15.16 9.22
C ALA A 36 -16.27 -15.09 8.85
N ASP A 37 -16.89 -13.91 8.98
CA ASP A 37 -18.27 -13.67 8.56
C ASP A 37 -18.43 -13.79 7.03
N LEU A 38 -17.44 -13.32 6.27
CA LEU A 38 -17.42 -13.45 4.82
C LEU A 38 -17.35 -14.93 4.38
N ARG A 39 -16.51 -15.74 5.05
CA ARG A 39 -16.43 -17.20 4.80
C ARG A 39 -17.79 -17.86 5.03
N SER A 40 -18.41 -17.61 6.18
CA SER A 40 -19.71 -18.19 6.49
C SER A 40 -20.81 -17.75 5.54
N SER A 41 -20.83 -16.47 5.15
CA SER A 41 -21.84 -15.89 4.24
C SER A 41 -21.81 -16.50 2.84
N PHE A 42 -20.64 -16.95 2.37
CA PHE A 42 -20.50 -17.56 1.05
C PHE A 42 -20.26 -19.09 1.12
N GLY A 43 -20.49 -19.72 2.27
CA GLY A 43 -20.37 -21.18 2.42
C GLY A 43 -18.96 -21.73 2.19
N MET A 44 -17.92 -20.94 2.56
CA MET A 44 -16.53 -21.34 2.43
C MET A 44 -16.07 -22.15 3.66
N GLU A 45 -15.06 -22.99 3.47
CA GLU A 45 -14.37 -23.64 4.57
C GLU A 45 -13.77 -22.61 5.55
N PRO A 46 -13.78 -22.85 6.86
CA PRO A 46 -13.22 -21.95 7.86
C PRO A 46 -11.75 -21.61 7.61
N THR A 47 -10.98 -22.56 7.09
CA THR A 47 -9.55 -22.41 6.75
C THR A 47 -9.31 -21.81 5.36
N SER A 48 -10.37 -21.44 4.64
CA SER A 48 -10.23 -20.84 3.30
C SER A 48 -9.65 -19.42 3.35
N ASN A 49 -8.59 -19.17 2.61
CA ASN A 49 -8.01 -17.84 2.45
C ASN A 49 -8.56 -17.08 1.23
N LEU A 50 -9.67 -17.53 0.64
CA LEU A 50 -10.33 -16.84 -0.48
C LEU A 50 -10.76 -15.39 -0.14
N PRO A 51 -11.17 -15.04 1.10
CA PRO A 51 -11.44 -13.64 1.46
C PRO A 51 -10.25 -12.71 1.21
N GLY A 52 -9.01 -13.18 1.36
CA GLY A 52 -7.79 -12.42 1.08
C GLY A 52 -7.71 -11.89 -0.36
N LEU A 53 -8.36 -12.56 -1.34
CA LEU A 53 -8.44 -12.07 -2.71
C LEU A 53 -9.14 -10.70 -2.83
N THR A 54 -9.98 -10.33 -1.87
CA THR A 54 -10.60 -9.01 -1.83
C THR A 54 -9.58 -7.89 -1.70
N ILE A 55 -8.47 -8.14 -0.99
CA ILE A 55 -7.33 -7.22 -0.84
C ILE A 55 -6.51 -7.21 -2.12
N THR A 56 -6.19 -8.39 -2.66
CA THR A 56 -5.48 -8.51 -3.94
C THR A 56 -6.19 -7.74 -5.05
N CYS A 57 -7.52 -7.88 -5.15
CA CYS A 57 -8.33 -7.21 -6.17
C CYS A 57 -8.31 -5.68 -6.03
N ILE A 58 -8.34 -5.13 -4.81
CA ILE A 58 -8.17 -3.68 -4.61
C ILE A 58 -6.80 -3.21 -5.10
N PHE A 59 -5.72 -3.90 -4.76
CA PHE A 59 -4.38 -3.50 -5.19
C PHE A 59 -4.19 -3.61 -6.69
N VAL A 60 -4.71 -4.65 -7.32
CA VAL A 60 -4.73 -4.78 -8.80
C VAL A 60 -5.51 -3.64 -9.42
N GLY A 61 -6.69 -3.32 -8.89
CA GLY A 61 -7.48 -2.17 -9.34
C GLY A 61 -6.72 -0.84 -9.21
N MET A 62 -6.09 -0.59 -8.05
CA MET A 62 -5.27 0.60 -7.84
C MET A 62 -4.11 0.70 -8.83
N ALA A 63 -3.45 -0.42 -9.10
CA ALA A 63 -2.35 -0.47 -10.06
C ALA A 63 -2.81 -0.09 -11.47
N ILE A 64 -4.00 -0.55 -11.89
CA ILE A 64 -4.61 -0.18 -13.19
C ILE A 64 -4.94 1.31 -13.23
N GLY A 65 -5.49 1.87 -12.14
CA GLY A 65 -5.91 3.26 -12.09
C GLY A 65 -4.75 4.28 -12.01
N MET A 66 -3.67 3.97 -11.28
CA MET A 66 -2.59 4.93 -11.03
C MET A 66 -1.96 5.55 -12.28
N PRO A 67 -1.59 4.79 -13.33
CA PRO A 67 -1.01 5.38 -14.55
C PRO A 67 -2.00 6.21 -15.35
N VAL A 68 -3.30 6.05 -15.12
CA VAL A 68 -4.37 6.72 -15.85
C VAL A 68 -4.73 8.06 -15.21
N TYR A 69 -4.85 8.12 -13.88
CA TYR A 69 -5.32 9.33 -13.21
C TYR A 69 -4.35 10.50 -13.23
N GLY A 70 -3.02 10.25 -13.26
CA GLY A 70 -2.03 11.31 -13.36
C GLY A 70 -2.22 12.16 -14.63
N PRO A 71 -2.06 11.57 -15.83
CA PRO A 71 -2.27 12.29 -17.10
C PRO A 71 -3.66 12.92 -17.24
N LEU A 72 -4.71 12.21 -16.82
CA LEU A 72 -6.06 12.78 -16.87
C LEU A 72 -6.18 14.03 -16.01
N ALA A 73 -5.63 14.01 -14.79
CA ALA A 73 -5.69 15.12 -13.87
C ALA A 73 -4.82 16.30 -14.31
N ASP A 74 -3.74 16.06 -15.07
CA ASP A 74 -2.92 17.11 -15.69
C ASP A 74 -3.64 17.78 -16.87
N THR A 75 -4.54 17.06 -17.54
CA THR A 75 -5.28 17.58 -18.71
C THR A 75 -6.61 18.23 -18.32
N TYR A 76 -7.43 17.52 -17.55
CA TYR A 76 -8.80 17.96 -17.27
C TYR A 76 -8.95 18.73 -15.94
N GLY A 77 -7.89 18.78 -15.14
CA GLY A 77 -7.89 19.38 -13.81
C GLY A 77 -8.00 18.34 -12.69
N ARG A 78 -7.55 18.71 -11.48
CA ARG A 78 -7.47 17.80 -10.33
C ARG A 78 -8.86 17.39 -9.83
N ILE A 79 -9.72 18.39 -9.61
CA ILE A 79 -11.03 18.17 -8.98
C ILE A 79 -12.00 17.37 -9.86
N PRO A 80 -12.18 17.66 -11.16
CA PRO A 80 -13.05 16.86 -12.03
C PRO A 80 -12.65 15.39 -12.09
N VAL A 81 -11.33 15.13 -12.24
CA VAL A 81 -10.80 13.77 -12.32
C VAL A 81 -10.87 13.06 -10.96
N LEU A 82 -10.63 13.77 -9.86
CA LEU A 82 -10.82 13.23 -8.51
C LEU A 82 -12.27 12.80 -8.30
N ARG A 83 -13.25 13.63 -8.66
CA ARG A 83 -14.68 13.29 -8.53
C ARG A 83 -15.06 12.05 -9.34
N SER A 84 -14.56 11.90 -10.56
CA SER A 84 -14.78 10.70 -11.37
C SER A 84 -14.21 9.44 -10.70
N GLY A 85 -13.02 9.53 -10.12
CA GLY A 85 -12.42 8.45 -9.35
C GLY A 85 -13.19 8.09 -8.09
N ILE A 86 -13.65 9.11 -7.33
CA ILE A 86 -14.48 8.88 -6.14
C ILE A 86 -15.85 8.28 -6.51
N ALA A 87 -16.45 8.68 -7.63
CA ALA A 87 -17.68 8.06 -8.13
C ALA A 87 -17.46 6.56 -8.45
N LEU A 88 -16.32 6.21 -9.06
CA LEU A 88 -15.95 4.83 -9.32
C LEU A 88 -15.67 4.05 -8.02
N PHE A 89 -15.04 4.69 -7.04
CA PHE A 89 -14.89 4.16 -5.67
C PHE A 89 -16.27 3.85 -5.06
N ALA A 90 -17.20 4.80 -5.11
CA ALA A 90 -18.54 4.63 -4.57
C ALA A 90 -19.31 3.49 -5.26
N LEU A 91 -19.21 3.37 -6.58
CA LEU A 91 -19.81 2.27 -7.34
C LEU A 91 -19.20 0.92 -6.95
N GLY A 92 -17.88 0.84 -6.78
CA GLY A 92 -17.21 -0.36 -6.29
C GLY A 92 -17.61 -0.74 -4.87
N ALA A 93 -17.75 0.25 -3.97
CA ALA A 93 -18.20 0.04 -2.60
C ALA A 93 -19.67 -0.41 -2.55
N LEU A 94 -20.54 0.21 -3.32
CA LEU A 94 -21.95 -0.19 -3.46
C LEU A 94 -22.07 -1.61 -4.02
N GLY A 95 -21.36 -1.91 -5.11
CA GLY A 95 -21.33 -3.26 -5.69
C GLY A 95 -20.84 -4.30 -4.68
N SER A 96 -19.78 -3.97 -3.90
CA SER A 96 -19.28 -4.85 -2.84
C SER A 96 -20.32 -5.07 -1.73
N THR A 97 -21.07 -4.04 -1.33
CA THR A 97 -22.16 -4.13 -0.34
C THR A 97 -23.27 -5.06 -0.80
N LEU A 98 -23.64 -4.98 -2.07
CA LEU A 98 -24.74 -5.73 -2.67
C LEU A 98 -24.32 -7.11 -3.23
N ALA A 99 -23.07 -7.50 -3.09
CA ALA A 99 -22.50 -8.69 -3.71
C ALA A 99 -23.28 -9.98 -3.31
N PRO A 100 -23.85 -10.71 -4.29
CA PRO A 100 -24.55 -11.96 -4.03
C PRO A 100 -23.62 -13.17 -3.91
N ASN A 101 -22.39 -13.06 -4.43
CA ASN A 101 -21.38 -14.11 -4.42
C ASN A 101 -19.97 -13.51 -4.43
N LEU A 102 -18.97 -14.38 -4.18
CA LEU A 102 -17.57 -13.95 -4.11
C LEU A 102 -17.06 -13.33 -5.42
N VAL A 103 -17.42 -13.89 -6.58
CA VAL A 103 -16.93 -13.40 -7.87
C VAL A 103 -17.38 -11.95 -8.12
N PHE A 104 -18.65 -11.67 -7.86
CA PHE A 104 -19.19 -10.32 -7.96
C PHE A 104 -18.50 -9.35 -6.97
N LEU A 105 -18.25 -9.81 -5.74
CA LEU A 105 -17.49 -9.06 -4.74
C LEU A 105 -16.09 -8.72 -5.26
N LEU A 106 -15.36 -9.70 -5.81
CA LEU A 106 -13.99 -9.49 -6.32
C LEU A 106 -13.96 -8.50 -7.49
N ILE A 107 -14.90 -8.59 -8.43
CA ILE A 107 -15.03 -7.63 -9.54
C ILE A 107 -15.30 -6.22 -8.98
N SER A 108 -16.22 -6.10 -8.03
CA SER A 108 -16.53 -4.82 -7.37
C SER A 108 -15.33 -4.26 -6.63
N ARG A 109 -14.48 -5.12 -6.03
CA ARG A 109 -13.24 -4.72 -5.37
C ARG A 109 -12.17 -4.21 -6.35
N VAL A 110 -12.07 -4.79 -7.56
CA VAL A 110 -11.22 -4.24 -8.62
C VAL A 110 -11.69 -2.84 -9.01
N LEU A 111 -13.00 -2.66 -9.23
CA LEU A 111 -13.60 -1.38 -9.55
C LEU A 111 -13.35 -0.34 -8.44
N TRP A 112 -13.55 -0.75 -7.19
CA TRP A 112 -13.24 0.08 -6.02
C TRP A 112 -11.76 0.49 -5.99
N GLY A 113 -10.85 -0.46 -6.25
CA GLY A 113 -9.41 -0.23 -6.32
C GLY A 113 -9.03 0.79 -7.41
N ILE A 114 -9.62 0.68 -8.61
CA ILE A 114 -9.43 1.69 -9.67
C ILE A 114 -9.85 3.06 -9.15
N GLY A 115 -10.99 3.15 -8.47
CA GLY A 115 -11.46 4.39 -7.83
C GLY A 115 -10.50 4.92 -6.77
N CYS A 116 -9.91 4.07 -5.93
CA CYS A 116 -8.93 4.43 -4.89
C CYS A 116 -7.63 5.03 -5.45
N ALA A 117 -7.29 4.73 -6.68
CA ALA A 117 -6.08 5.27 -7.32
C ALA A 117 -6.16 6.80 -7.53
N ALA A 118 -7.36 7.37 -7.74
CA ALA A 118 -7.54 8.81 -7.90
C ALA A 118 -7.20 9.59 -6.60
N PRO A 119 -7.80 9.30 -5.43
CA PRO A 119 -7.39 9.89 -4.16
C PRO A 119 -5.88 9.80 -3.90
N ARG A 120 -5.26 8.64 -4.17
CA ARG A 120 -3.84 8.43 -3.94
C ARG A 120 -2.96 9.32 -4.82
N THR A 121 -3.27 9.39 -6.11
CA THR A 121 -2.43 10.11 -7.08
C THR A 121 -2.67 11.60 -7.02
N ILE A 122 -3.95 12.00 -6.96
CA ILE A 122 -4.34 13.41 -7.10
C ILE A 122 -4.09 14.19 -5.82
N SER A 123 -4.25 13.59 -4.61
CA SER A 123 -3.95 14.29 -3.37
C SER A 123 -2.52 14.80 -3.29
N GLN A 124 -1.55 13.99 -3.73
CA GLN A 124 -0.14 14.39 -3.76
C GLN A 124 0.12 15.50 -4.80
N ALA A 125 -0.56 15.45 -5.95
CA ALA A 125 -0.46 16.50 -6.96
C ALA A 125 -1.05 17.82 -6.44
N MET A 126 -2.23 17.79 -5.82
CA MET A 126 -2.88 18.95 -5.24
C MET A 126 -2.02 19.63 -4.15
N ILE A 127 -1.32 18.84 -3.32
CA ILE A 127 -0.41 19.39 -2.32
C ILE A 127 0.76 20.11 -2.98
N ARG A 128 1.36 19.52 -4.04
CA ARG A 128 2.45 20.16 -4.81
C ARG A 128 2.01 21.40 -5.58
N ASP A 129 0.76 21.42 -6.05
CA ASP A 129 0.22 22.58 -6.80
C ASP A 129 -0.02 23.78 -5.85
N ARG A 130 -0.14 23.55 -4.52
CA ARG A 130 -0.53 24.58 -3.55
C ARG A 130 0.58 25.01 -2.59
N PHE A 131 1.53 24.13 -2.30
CA PHE A 131 2.61 24.36 -1.34
C PHE A 131 3.97 24.10 -1.96
N GLU A 132 4.98 24.85 -1.50
CA GLU A 132 6.36 24.73 -1.95
C GLU A 132 7.31 24.62 -0.75
N GLY A 133 8.52 24.10 -0.98
CA GLY A 133 9.58 24.03 0.02
C GLY A 133 9.19 23.37 1.32
N ASP A 134 9.50 24.02 2.45
CA ASP A 134 9.25 23.50 3.80
C ASP A 134 7.78 23.36 4.13
N ASP A 135 6.91 24.24 3.61
CA ASP A 135 5.46 24.15 3.82
C ASP A 135 4.87 22.91 3.14
N MET A 136 5.32 22.59 1.93
CA MET A 136 4.94 21.33 1.24
C MET A 136 5.37 20.11 2.04
N ALA A 137 6.63 20.10 2.52
CA ALA A 137 7.14 19.01 3.32
C ALA A 137 6.34 18.83 4.62
N ARG A 138 5.98 19.92 5.28
CA ARG A 138 5.16 19.93 6.50
C ARG A 138 3.76 19.37 6.26
N VAL A 139 3.08 19.83 5.20
CA VAL A 139 1.73 19.37 4.86
C VAL A 139 1.76 17.88 4.49
N MET A 140 2.72 17.45 3.67
CA MET A 140 2.89 16.02 3.33
C MET A 140 3.12 15.17 4.59
N ALA A 141 3.93 15.65 5.55
CA ALA A 141 4.17 14.92 6.81
C ALA A 141 2.88 14.80 7.65
N ILE A 142 2.06 15.85 7.72
CA ILE A 142 0.77 15.81 8.43
C ILE A 142 -0.17 14.80 7.77
N VAL A 143 -0.34 14.87 6.44
CA VAL A 143 -1.20 13.97 5.68
C VAL A 143 -0.72 12.52 5.81
N GLN A 144 0.58 12.29 5.75
CA GLN A 144 1.16 10.95 5.93
C GLN A 144 0.96 10.41 7.35
N THR A 145 1.05 11.27 8.38
CA THR A 145 0.79 10.88 9.78
C THR A 145 -0.66 10.43 9.96
N ILE A 146 -1.61 11.18 9.38
CA ILE A 146 -3.03 10.82 9.42
C ILE A 146 -3.30 9.54 8.61
N PHE A 147 -2.63 9.37 7.46
CA PHE A 147 -2.70 8.12 6.70
C PHE A 147 -2.29 6.90 7.54
N PHE A 148 -1.21 7.00 8.32
CA PHE A 148 -0.77 5.89 9.17
C PHE A 148 -1.73 5.57 10.33
N ALA A 149 -2.58 6.51 10.73
CA ALA A 149 -3.64 6.22 11.68
C ALA A 149 -4.73 5.31 11.07
N GLY A 150 -4.91 5.36 9.74
CA GLY A 150 -5.89 4.54 9.02
C GLY A 150 -5.76 3.04 9.30
N PRO A 151 -4.62 2.39 9.00
CA PRO A 151 -4.42 0.96 9.24
C PRO A 151 -4.52 0.55 10.72
N VAL A 152 -4.27 1.49 11.66
CA VAL A 152 -4.44 1.23 13.09
C VAL A 152 -5.92 1.20 13.48
N LEU A 153 -6.70 2.17 12.97
CA LEU A 153 -8.10 2.34 13.33
C LEU A 153 -9.05 1.48 12.50
N ALA A 154 -8.70 1.17 11.26
CA ALA A 154 -9.58 0.47 10.34
C ALA A 154 -10.05 -0.91 10.85
N PRO A 155 -9.18 -1.80 11.37
CA PRO A 155 -9.64 -3.07 11.91
C PRO A 155 -10.49 -2.91 13.17
N ILE A 156 -10.22 -1.90 14.00
CA ILE A 156 -11.02 -1.60 15.19
C ILE A 156 -12.44 -1.20 14.78
N ILE A 157 -12.56 -0.30 13.80
CA ILE A 157 -13.86 0.14 13.27
C ILE A 157 -14.58 -1.04 12.62
N GLY A 158 -13.87 -1.85 11.82
CA GLY A 158 -14.42 -3.04 11.18
C GLY A 158 -14.98 -4.06 12.19
N ASP A 159 -14.22 -4.34 13.23
CA ASP A 159 -14.62 -5.27 14.31
C ASP A 159 -15.86 -4.74 15.07
N LEU A 160 -15.89 -3.45 15.38
CA LEU A 160 -17.06 -2.82 16.01
C LEU A 160 -18.31 -2.90 15.15
N LEU A 161 -18.20 -2.71 13.83
CA LEU A 161 -19.31 -2.82 12.90
C LEU A 161 -19.85 -4.25 12.82
N VAL A 162 -18.98 -5.27 12.85
CA VAL A 162 -19.37 -6.68 12.80
C VAL A 162 -19.97 -7.13 14.14
N ARG A 163 -19.30 -6.85 15.26
CA ARG A 163 -19.78 -7.23 16.61
C ARG A 163 -21.06 -6.50 17.03
N GLY A 164 -21.30 -5.31 16.49
CA GLY A 164 -22.52 -4.53 16.74
C GLY A 164 -23.79 -5.13 16.11
N GLY A 165 -23.76 -6.40 15.70
CA GLY A 165 -24.89 -7.11 15.07
C GLY A 165 -24.96 -6.92 13.56
N GLY A 166 -23.89 -6.37 12.97
CA GLY A 166 -23.77 -6.19 11.54
C GLY A 166 -23.10 -7.37 10.84
N SER A 167 -23.20 -7.38 9.53
CA SER A 167 -22.49 -8.30 8.66
C SER A 167 -21.28 -7.60 8.05
N TRP A 168 -20.35 -8.36 7.44
CA TRP A 168 -19.23 -7.83 6.65
C TRP A 168 -19.66 -6.73 5.66
N ARG A 169 -20.93 -6.75 5.22
CA ARG A 169 -21.51 -5.71 4.33
C ARG A 169 -21.51 -4.31 4.94
N LEU A 170 -21.58 -4.18 6.27
CA LEU A 170 -21.50 -2.88 6.93
C LEU A 170 -20.13 -2.23 6.75
N THR A 171 -19.05 -3.01 6.67
CA THR A 171 -17.72 -2.46 6.39
C THR A 171 -17.65 -1.89 4.97
N MET A 172 -18.36 -2.50 4.01
CA MET A 172 -18.45 -2.00 2.63
C MET A 172 -19.31 -0.73 2.56
N LEU A 173 -20.46 -0.75 3.25
CA LEU A 173 -21.37 0.40 3.33
C LEU A 173 -20.68 1.61 3.99
N PHE A 174 -19.83 1.39 4.98
CA PHE A 174 -19.02 2.46 5.60
C PHE A 174 -18.04 3.06 4.57
N GLY A 175 -17.42 2.25 3.73
CA GLY A 175 -16.61 2.73 2.61
C GLY A 175 -17.40 3.58 1.62
N LEU A 176 -18.63 3.16 1.30
CA LEU A 176 -19.54 3.96 0.47
C LEU A 176 -19.89 5.31 1.11
N LEU A 177 -20.16 5.31 2.41
CA LEU A 177 -20.43 6.54 3.16
C LEU A 177 -19.25 7.52 3.10
N ILE A 178 -18.02 7.02 3.31
CA ILE A 178 -16.79 7.81 3.17
C ILE A 178 -16.69 8.40 1.76
N ALA A 179 -16.94 7.60 0.72
CA ALA A 179 -16.91 8.08 -0.66
C ALA A 179 -17.91 9.21 -0.91
N ILE A 180 -19.14 9.08 -0.40
CA ILE A 180 -20.19 10.12 -0.52
C ILE A 180 -19.76 11.40 0.21
N ILE A 181 -19.20 11.29 1.42
CA ILE A 181 -18.69 12.43 2.17
C ILE A 181 -17.59 13.15 1.40
N ILE A 182 -16.60 12.41 0.91
CA ILE A 182 -15.48 12.97 0.14
C ILE A 182 -15.98 13.61 -1.15
N TRP A 183 -16.90 12.95 -1.86
CA TRP A 183 -17.49 13.47 -3.09
C TRP A 183 -18.22 14.79 -2.85
N GLY A 184 -19.09 14.84 -1.84
CA GLY A 184 -19.77 16.06 -1.43
C GLY A 184 -18.81 17.17 -0.98
N TRP A 185 -17.77 16.82 -0.19
CA TRP A 185 -16.77 17.80 0.26
C TRP A 185 -15.93 18.35 -0.90
N SER A 186 -15.69 17.55 -1.94
CA SER A 186 -14.94 17.98 -3.12
C SER A 186 -15.52 19.21 -3.84
N PHE A 187 -16.83 19.49 -3.67
CA PHE A 187 -17.46 20.69 -4.25
C PHE A 187 -17.07 21.98 -3.57
N ARG A 188 -16.53 21.91 -2.36
CA ARG A 188 -16.02 23.07 -1.61
C ARG A 188 -14.54 23.35 -1.87
N ILE A 189 -13.83 22.37 -2.43
CA ILE A 189 -12.40 22.49 -2.70
C ILE A 189 -12.21 23.12 -4.08
N ALA A 190 -11.44 24.20 -4.12
CA ALA A 190 -11.09 24.86 -5.39
C ALA A 190 -10.10 24.02 -6.20
N GLU A 191 -10.17 24.14 -7.53
CA GLU A 191 -9.20 23.54 -8.45
C GLU A 191 -7.79 24.08 -8.12
N SER A 192 -6.82 23.17 -7.99
CA SER A 192 -5.43 23.53 -7.68
C SER A 192 -4.55 23.70 -8.92
N LEU A 193 -4.95 23.11 -10.05
CA LEU A 193 -4.21 23.24 -11.31
C LEU A 193 -4.67 24.46 -12.08
N ASP A 194 -3.75 25.42 -12.27
CA ASP A 194 -4.00 26.58 -13.13
C ASP A 194 -4.28 26.11 -14.56
N ALA A 195 -5.26 26.75 -15.21
CA ALA A 195 -5.63 26.45 -16.60
C ALA A 195 -4.44 26.60 -17.57
N ALA A 196 -3.52 27.54 -17.30
CA ALA A 196 -2.32 27.75 -18.09
C ALA A 196 -1.30 26.57 -17.98
N ASN A 197 -1.36 25.79 -16.91
CA ASN A 197 -0.45 24.68 -16.66
C ASN A 197 -1.01 23.31 -17.10
N ARG A 198 -2.21 23.28 -17.69
CA ARG A 198 -2.80 22.06 -18.23
C ARG A 198 -2.00 21.55 -19.42
N ARG A 199 -1.81 20.23 -19.47
CA ARG A 199 -1.05 19.54 -20.52
C ARG A 199 -2.00 18.78 -21.44
N GLU A 200 -1.66 18.68 -22.72
CA GLU A 200 -2.37 17.80 -23.64
C GLU A 200 -2.11 16.34 -23.31
N LEU A 201 -3.13 15.50 -23.44
CA LEU A 201 -2.99 14.05 -23.28
C LEU A 201 -2.03 13.53 -24.36
N SER A 202 -0.84 13.13 -23.95
CA SER A 202 0.14 12.53 -24.84
C SER A 202 0.56 11.15 -24.34
N PHE A 203 0.17 10.12 -25.07
CA PHE A 203 0.63 8.74 -24.82
C PHE A 203 1.91 8.38 -25.60
N SER A 204 2.33 9.21 -26.55
CA SER A 204 3.50 8.93 -27.39
C SER A 204 4.82 8.94 -26.61
N GLY A 205 4.98 9.87 -25.65
CA GLY A 205 6.15 9.92 -24.78
C GLY A 205 6.22 8.79 -23.76
N THR A 206 5.06 8.21 -23.39
CA THR A 206 4.97 7.15 -22.36
C THR A 206 5.69 5.88 -22.79
N LYS A 207 5.54 5.44 -24.05
CA LYS A 207 6.19 4.21 -24.56
C LYS A 207 7.72 4.34 -24.59
N GLN A 208 8.22 5.49 -24.98
CA GLN A 208 9.66 5.76 -24.99
C GLN A 208 10.20 5.84 -23.56
N GLY A 209 9.49 6.53 -22.66
CA GLY A 209 9.82 6.62 -21.24
C GLY A 209 9.86 5.23 -20.58
N LEU A 210 8.86 4.38 -20.81
CA LEU A 210 8.85 2.99 -20.34
C LEU A 210 10.08 2.21 -20.81
N ARG A 211 10.44 2.32 -22.11
CA ARG A 211 11.63 1.65 -22.64
C ARG A 211 12.91 2.09 -21.94
N VAL A 212 13.05 3.36 -21.59
CA VAL A 212 14.21 3.87 -20.83
C VAL A 212 14.23 3.31 -19.43
N VAL A 213 13.08 3.32 -18.72
CA VAL A 213 12.94 2.75 -17.37
C VAL A 213 13.33 1.27 -17.35
N PHE A 214 12.79 0.46 -18.28
CA PHE A 214 13.10 -0.97 -18.36
C PHE A 214 14.55 -1.28 -18.77
N LYS A 215 15.25 -0.36 -19.43
CA LYS A 215 16.67 -0.53 -19.78
C LYS A 215 17.62 -0.18 -18.65
N ASN A 216 17.19 0.63 -17.67
CA ASN A 216 18.04 1.05 -16.58
C ASN A 216 18.12 -0.06 -15.51
N ARG A 217 19.29 -0.68 -15.38
CA ARG A 217 19.53 -1.80 -14.46
C ARG A 217 19.30 -1.44 -12.99
N VAL A 218 19.63 -0.21 -12.58
CA VAL A 218 19.48 0.25 -11.19
C VAL A 218 18.02 0.41 -10.86
N THR A 219 17.27 1.13 -11.71
CA THR A 219 15.84 1.36 -11.53
C THR A 219 15.06 0.03 -11.50
N ILE A 220 15.32 -0.86 -12.46
CA ILE A 220 14.63 -2.16 -12.52
C ILE A 220 15.07 -3.07 -11.36
N GLY A 221 16.34 -3.06 -10.98
CA GLY A 221 16.81 -3.83 -9.83
C GLY A 221 16.07 -3.46 -8.54
N TYR A 222 15.97 -2.18 -8.24
CA TYR A 222 15.19 -1.73 -7.08
C TYR A 222 13.69 -1.94 -7.25
N ALA A 223 13.12 -1.80 -8.46
CA ALA A 223 11.71 -2.11 -8.72
C ALA A 223 11.37 -3.58 -8.45
N ILE A 224 12.24 -4.51 -8.85
CA ILE A 224 12.10 -5.95 -8.57
C ILE A 224 12.26 -6.23 -7.07
N THR A 225 13.17 -5.55 -6.38
CA THR A 225 13.31 -5.65 -4.93
C THR A 225 12.02 -5.21 -4.21
N LEU A 226 11.45 -4.07 -4.63
CA LEU A 226 10.17 -3.56 -4.13
C LEU A 226 9.00 -4.51 -4.45
N LEU A 227 9.01 -5.12 -5.62
CA LEU A 227 8.02 -6.11 -6.04
C LEU A 227 7.97 -7.31 -5.09
N PHE A 228 9.11 -7.94 -4.80
CA PHE A 228 9.17 -9.09 -3.89
C PHE A 228 8.79 -8.72 -2.46
N SER A 229 9.28 -7.59 -1.97
CA SER A 229 8.92 -7.12 -0.62
C SER A 229 7.46 -6.73 -0.51
N GLY A 230 6.89 -6.12 -1.57
CA GLY A 230 5.46 -5.84 -1.67
C GLY A 230 4.63 -7.12 -1.66
N GLY A 231 5.05 -8.16 -2.41
CA GLY A 231 4.37 -9.46 -2.42
C GLY A 231 4.29 -10.10 -1.04
N ALA A 232 5.39 -10.08 -0.29
CA ALA A 232 5.41 -10.55 1.09
C ALA A 232 4.45 -9.75 1.99
N PHE A 233 4.43 -8.42 1.85
CA PHE A 233 3.52 -7.57 2.63
C PHE A 233 2.05 -7.79 2.30
N TYR A 234 1.71 -7.92 1.02
CA TYR A 234 0.31 -8.15 0.62
C TYR A 234 -0.18 -9.52 1.09
N SER A 235 0.70 -10.54 1.12
CA SER A 235 0.38 -11.81 1.73
C SER A 235 0.11 -11.68 3.24
N PHE A 236 0.92 -10.89 3.97
CA PHE A 236 0.62 -10.60 5.37
C PHE A 236 -0.75 -9.94 5.55
N LEU A 237 -1.07 -8.93 4.75
CA LEU A 237 -2.38 -8.26 4.84
C LEU A 237 -3.55 -9.24 4.62
N SER A 238 -3.45 -10.08 3.59
CA SER A 238 -4.55 -10.99 3.21
C SER A 238 -4.69 -12.21 4.10
N SER A 239 -3.60 -12.68 4.75
CA SER A 239 -3.61 -13.93 5.52
C SER A 239 -3.51 -13.75 7.03
N SER A 240 -3.24 -12.54 7.51
CA SER A 240 -3.01 -12.29 8.95
C SER A 240 -4.20 -12.68 9.82
N GLU A 241 -5.44 -12.45 9.36
CA GLU A 241 -6.65 -12.84 10.08
C GLU A 241 -6.77 -14.36 10.16
N LEU A 242 -6.64 -15.06 9.04
CA LEU A 242 -6.68 -16.52 8.99
C LEU A 242 -5.63 -17.16 9.92
N ILE A 243 -4.40 -16.64 9.89
CA ILE A 243 -3.31 -17.17 10.70
C ILE A 243 -3.60 -17.01 12.19
N ILE A 244 -3.98 -15.82 12.63
CA ILE A 244 -4.22 -15.57 14.06
C ILE A 244 -5.51 -16.25 14.55
N SER A 245 -6.58 -16.17 13.76
CA SER A 245 -7.90 -16.65 14.17
C SER A 245 -8.03 -18.16 14.06
N GLU A 246 -7.62 -18.74 12.92
CA GLU A 246 -7.86 -20.15 12.61
C GLU A 246 -6.65 -21.04 12.89
N ILE A 247 -5.42 -20.66 12.48
CA ILE A 247 -4.24 -21.50 12.71
C ILE A 247 -3.80 -21.46 14.17
N PHE A 248 -3.70 -20.26 14.75
CA PHE A 248 -3.34 -20.11 16.17
C PHE A 248 -4.54 -20.20 17.14
N GLN A 249 -5.77 -20.30 16.63
CA GLN A 249 -6.99 -20.41 17.45
C GLN A 249 -7.14 -19.25 18.45
N LYS A 250 -6.80 -18.01 18.01
CA LYS A 250 -6.83 -16.80 18.83
C LYS A 250 -7.59 -15.64 18.14
N PRO A 251 -8.88 -15.82 17.78
CA PRO A 251 -9.61 -14.80 17.01
C PRO A 251 -9.69 -13.45 17.72
N THR A 252 -9.75 -13.41 19.05
CA THR A 252 -9.78 -12.16 19.82
C THR A 252 -8.45 -11.40 19.81
N TRP A 253 -7.35 -12.04 19.41
CA TRP A 253 -6.02 -11.42 19.37
C TRP A 253 -5.75 -10.71 18.03
N PHE A 254 -6.51 -11.02 16.97
CA PHE A 254 -6.24 -10.49 15.65
C PHE A 254 -6.26 -8.95 15.63
N VAL A 255 -7.35 -8.33 16.07
CA VAL A 255 -7.48 -6.86 16.00
C VAL A 255 -6.45 -6.13 16.84
N PRO A 256 -6.23 -6.48 18.14
CA PRO A 256 -5.16 -5.87 18.92
C PRO A 256 -3.78 -6.05 18.30
N TYR A 257 -3.45 -7.26 17.86
CA TYR A 257 -2.17 -7.55 17.23
C TYR A 257 -1.95 -6.73 15.97
N PHE A 258 -2.92 -6.74 15.05
CA PHE A 258 -2.81 -6.01 13.78
C PHE A 258 -2.66 -4.49 14.04
N SER A 259 -3.48 -3.93 14.93
CA SER A 259 -3.42 -2.51 15.28
C SER A 259 -2.09 -2.14 15.94
N ILE A 260 -1.54 -2.96 16.83
CA ILE A 260 -0.21 -2.76 17.41
C ILE A 260 0.86 -2.83 16.34
N THR A 261 0.83 -3.82 15.44
CA THR A 261 1.78 -3.96 14.34
C THR A 261 1.77 -2.74 13.43
N MET A 262 0.59 -2.25 13.06
CA MET A 262 0.45 -1.02 12.27
C MET A 262 0.89 0.23 13.04
N GLY A 263 0.65 0.29 14.34
CA GLY A 263 1.15 1.34 15.22
C GLY A 263 2.68 1.36 15.29
N VAL A 264 3.32 0.20 15.43
CA VAL A 264 4.78 0.06 15.37
C VAL A 264 5.31 0.49 14.00
N MET A 265 4.66 0.05 12.92
CA MET A 265 4.98 0.48 11.55
C MET A 265 4.95 2.01 11.43
N ALA A 266 3.89 2.67 11.93
CA ALA A 266 3.75 4.11 11.91
C ALA A 266 4.87 4.82 12.71
N ALA A 267 5.16 4.33 13.91
CA ALA A 267 6.22 4.87 14.77
C ALA A 267 7.60 4.75 14.11
N VAL A 268 7.88 3.59 13.50
CA VAL A 268 9.14 3.34 12.77
C VAL A 268 9.23 4.20 11.51
N ALA A 269 8.13 4.43 10.78
CA ALA A 269 8.10 5.35 9.63
C ALA A 269 8.50 6.77 10.03
N LEU A 270 7.90 7.29 11.12
CA LEU A 270 8.19 8.63 11.65
C LEU A 270 9.62 8.76 12.16
N ALA A 271 10.13 7.75 12.88
CA ALA A 271 11.51 7.72 13.34
C ALA A 271 12.50 7.55 12.17
N GLY A 272 12.15 6.74 11.19
CA GLY A 272 12.98 6.40 10.03
C GLY A 272 13.38 7.63 9.21
N SER A 273 12.51 8.64 9.10
CA SER A 273 12.82 9.90 8.42
C SER A 273 14.03 10.63 9.01
N ARG A 274 14.17 10.61 10.35
CA ARG A 274 15.34 11.20 11.04
C ARG A 274 16.60 10.37 10.86
N VAL A 275 16.46 9.06 10.84
CA VAL A 275 17.57 8.11 10.68
C VAL A 275 18.12 8.15 9.26
N VAL A 276 17.25 8.23 8.24
CA VAL A 276 17.65 8.40 6.82
C VAL A 276 18.53 9.63 6.65
N ALA A 277 18.17 10.76 7.27
CA ALA A 277 18.94 11.99 7.18
C ALA A 277 20.38 11.84 7.74
N ARG A 278 20.60 10.94 8.70
CA ARG A 278 21.92 10.70 9.32
C ARG A 278 22.74 9.63 8.62
N LEU A 279 22.13 8.52 8.24
CA LEU A 279 22.82 7.32 7.72
C LEU A 279 22.80 7.24 6.18
N GLY A 280 21.95 8.03 5.53
CA GLY A 280 21.70 7.97 4.10
C GLY A 280 20.78 6.82 3.68
N ALA A 281 20.02 7.05 2.61
CA ALA A 281 19.02 6.11 2.10
C ALA A 281 19.63 4.74 1.72
N ARG A 282 20.80 4.73 1.10
CA ARG A 282 21.47 3.51 0.63
C ARG A 282 21.85 2.55 1.76
N ARG A 283 22.52 3.08 2.79
CA ARG A 283 22.92 2.25 3.95
C ARG A 283 21.70 1.72 4.68
N LEU A 284 20.76 2.60 4.96
CA LEU A 284 19.57 2.25 5.74
C LEU A 284 18.67 1.25 4.98
N GLY A 285 18.44 1.47 3.69
CA GLY A 285 17.63 0.58 2.87
C GLY A 285 18.22 -0.83 2.74
N HIS A 286 19.53 -0.92 2.47
CA HIS A 286 20.21 -2.22 2.39
C HIS A 286 20.31 -2.92 3.75
N SER A 287 20.50 -2.19 4.85
CA SER A 287 20.49 -2.77 6.20
C SER A 287 19.11 -3.29 6.57
N ALA A 288 18.03 -2.57 6.22
CA ALA A 288 16.66 -3.02 6.45
C ALA A 288 16.35 -4.29 5.63
N LEU A 289 16.80 -4.38 4.38
CA LEU A 289 16.65 -5.58 3.55
C LEU A 289 17.43 -6.78 4.12
N ALA A 290 18.66 -6.56 4.58
CA ALA A 290 19.45 -7.62 5.23
C ALA A 290 18.81 -8.09 6.55
N PHE A 291 18.27 -7.17 7.34
CA PHE A 291 17.51 -7.49 8.55
C PHE A 291 16.25 -8.31 8.21
N GLN A 292 15.49 -7.92 7.18
CA GLN A 292 14.34 -8.70 6.72
C GLN A 292 14.73 -10.13 6.31
N LEU A 293 15.85 -10.30 5.61
CA LEU A 293 16.34 -11.64 5.27
C LEU A 293 16.65 -12.45 6.53
N GLY A 294 17.35 -11.88 7.50
CA GLY A 294 17.64 -12.56 8.76
C GLY A 294 16.38 -12.99 9.51
N VAL A 295 15.42 -12.08 9.63
CA VAL A 295 14.14 -12.39 10.30
C VAL A 295 13.33 -13.42 9.51
N SER A 296 13.27 -13.35 8.18
CA SER A 296 12.52 -14.32 7.37
C SER A 296 13.12 -15.73 7.42
N LEU A 297 14.44 -15.85 7.46
CA LEU A 297 15.11 -17.14 7.66
C LEU A 297 14.86 -17.70 9.08
N LEU A 298 14.85 -16.84 10.11
CA LEU A 298 14.48 -17.23 11.46
C LEU A 298 13.02 -17.68 11.54
N MET A 299 12.09 -16.99 10.87
CA MET A 299 10.69 -17.40 10.77
C MET A 299 10.54 -18.75 10.09
N LEU A 300 11.29 -18.98 9.01
CA LEU A 300 11.29 -20.25 8.29
C LEU A 300 11.81 -21.39 9.16
N THR A 301 12.98 -21.22 9.79
CA THR A 301 13.52 -22.24 10.71
C THR A 301 12.59 -22.54 11.85
N LEU A 302 11.96 -21.51 12.44
CA LEU A 302 10.98 -21.67 13.50
C LEU A 302 9.74 -22.44 13.03
N ALA A 303 9.18 -22.09 11.85
CA ALA A 303 8.02 -22.79 11.29
C ALA A 303 8.33 -24.27 11.01
N LEU A 304 9.52 -24.57 10.45
CA LEU A 304 9.93 -25.94 10.16
C LEU A 304 10.20 -26.77 11.43
N SER A 305 10.70 -26.16 12.49
CA SER A 305 11.00 -26.84 13.76
C SER A 305 9.77 -27.08 14.65
N THR A 306 8.63 -26.51 14.30
CA THR A 306 7.39 -26.57 15.07
C THR A 306 6.19 -27.10 14.28
N ASP A 307 6.47 -27.93 13.25
CA ASP A 307 5.45 -28.52 12.36
C ASP A 307 4.48 -27.48 11.78
N GLY A 308 4.96 -26.26 11.58
CA GLY A 308 4.23 -25.14 10.98
C GLY A 308 3.30 -24.38 11.92
N VAL A 309 3.35 -24.65 13.23
CA VAL A 309 2.57 -23.90 14.24
C VAL A 309 3.48 -23.44 15.38
N PRO A 310 4.28 -22.38 15.14
CA PRO A 310 5.21 -21.87 16.14
C PRO A 310 4.48 -21.19 17.31
N PRO A 311 5.19 -20.91 18.43
CA PRO A 311 4.62 -20.13 19.52
C PRO A 311 4.09 -18.78 19.02
N VAL A 312 2.79 -18.54 19.21
CA VAL A 312 2.08 -17.38 18.62
C VAL A 312 2.73 -16.04 18.96
N GLY A 313 3.17 -15.83 20.20
CA GLY A 313 3.81 -14.57 20.61
C GLY A 313 5.11 -14.31 19.87
N LEU A 314 5.95 -15.35 19.68
CA LEU A 314 7.21 -15.22 18.93
C LEU A 314 6.94 -14.95 17.47
N TRP A 315 5.97 -15.65 16.85
CA TRP A 315 5.53 -15.39 15.48
C TRP A 315 5.07 -13.94 15.28
N MET A 316 4.22 -13.43 16.17
CA MET A 316 3.71 -12.06 16.13
C MET A 316 4.83 -11.03 16.22
N VAL A 317 5.83 -11.23 17.08
CA VAL A 317 6.99 -10.33 17.22
C VAL A 317 7.84 -10.33 15.96
N LEU A 318 8.15 -11.51 15.42
CA LEU A 318 8.96 -11.62 14.19
C LEU A 318 8.26 -11.00 12.99
N MET A 319 6.95 -11.22 12.86
CA MET A 319 6.17 -10.61 11.77
C MET A 319 6.09 -9.09 11.92
N THR A 320 5.90 -8.57 13.14
CA THR A 320 5.94 -7.12 13.40
C THR A 320 7.31 -6.53 13.04
N ALA A 321 8.41 -7.23 13.34
CA ALA A 321 9.77 -6.81 12.96
C ALA A 321 9.95 -6.78 11.44
N GLN A 322 9.37 -7.74 10.70
CA GLN A 322 9.37 -7.73 9.23
C GLN A 322 8.67 -6.49 8.66
N ILE A 323 7.47 -6.20 9.16
CA ILE A 323 6.68 -5.04 8.70
C ILE A 323 7.37 -3.73 9.05
N ALA A 324 7.96 -3.62 10.25
CA ALA A 324 8.72 -2.46 10.67
C ALA A 324 9.96 -2.21 9.79
N ALA A 325 10.69 -3.25 9.42
CA ALA A 325 11.82 -3.11 8.50
C ALA A 325 11.40 -2.69 7.09
N MET A 326 10.27 -3.21 6.62
CA MET A 326 9.74 -2.92 5.30
C MET A 326 9.37 -1.44 5.14
N VAL A 327 8.77 -0.81 6.15
CA VAL A 327 8.38 0.60 6.08
C VAL A 327 9.58 1.56 5.96
N ILE A 328 10.76 1.14 6.39
CA ILE A 328 12.02 1.86 6.16
C ILE A 328 12.56 1.54 4.75
N MET A 329 12.54 0.28 4.38
CA MET A 329 13.13 -0.20 3.13
C MET A 329 12.39 0.34 1.89
N MET A 330 11.06 0.32 1.86
CA MET A 330 10.29 0.71 0.67
C MET A 330 10.58 2.14 0.18
N PRO A 331 10.49 3.20 1.01
CA PRO A 331 10.76 4.56 0.54
C PRO A 331 12.23 4.77 0.17
N THR A 332 13.18 4.15 0.89
CA THR A 332 14.61 4.26 0.58
C THR A 332 14.94 3.60 -0.76
N MET A 333 14.40 2.41 -1.03
CA MET A 333 14.58 1.72 -2.31
C MET A 333 13.88 2.46 -3.47
N THR A 334 12.71 3.04 -3.22
CA THR A 334 12.01 3.88 -4.22
C THR A 334 12.83 5.11 -4.59
N THR A 335 13.40 5.81 -3.61
CA THR A 335 14.30 6.95 -3.87
C THR A 335 15.48 6.53 -4.74
N MET A 336 16.16 5.45 -4.39
CA MET A 336 17.30 4.92 -5.16
C MET A 336 16.90 4.43 -6.57
N ALA A 337 15.68 3.92 -6.74
CA ALA A 337 15.15 3.52 -8.04
C ALA A 337 14.90 4.72 -8.96
N LEU A 338 14.55 5.87 -8.39
CA LEU A 338 14.24 7.10 -9.12
C LEU A 338 15.47 7.98 -9.37
N GLU A 339 16.52 7.83 -8.58
CA GLU A 339 17.76 8.63 -8.69
C GLU A 339 18.31 8.72 -10.14
N PRO A 340 18.43 7.62 -10.94
CA PRO A 340 18.91 7.71 -12.32
C PRO A 340 17.85 8.17 -13.32
N MET A 341 16.65 8.56 -12.89
CA MET A 341 15.47 8.85 -13.73
C MET A 341 14.96 10.28 -13.58
N GLU A 342 15.80 11.28 -13.22
CA GLU A 342 15.37 12.66 -12.94
C GLU A 342 14.42 13.25 -14.00
N ALA A 343 14.77 13.13 -15.28
CA ALA A 343 13.96 13.64 -16.41
C ALA A 343 12.66 12.83 -16.64
N LEU A 344 12.57 11.59 -16.14
CA LEU A 344 11.46 10.65 -16.32
C LEU A 344 10.87 10.17 -14.98
N ALA A 345 11.10 10.93 -13.90
CA ALA A 345 10.74 10.52 -12.54
C ALA A 345 9.25 10.14 -12.41
N GLY A 346 8.34 10.85 -13.07
CA GLY A 346 6.91 10.53 -13.07
C GLY A 346 6.59 9.19 -13.76
N THR A 347 7.18 8.93 -14.92
CA THR A 347 7.02 7.65 -15.64
C THR A 347 7.65 6.49 -14.86
N ALA A 348 8.82 6.70 -14.27
CA ALA A 348 9.50 5.70 -13.46
C ALA A 348 8.69 5.39 -12.19
N ALA A 349 8.23 6.40 -11.46
CA ALA A 349 7.44 6.23 -10.26
C ALA A 349 6.12 5.48 -10.51
N SER A 350 5.39 5.82 -11.58
CA SER A 350 4.16 5.11 -11.96
C SER A 350 4.42 3.67 -12.40
N THR A 351 5.52 3.41 -13.11
CA THR A 351 5.93 2.06 -13.54
C THR A 351 6.29 1.20 -12.32
N ILE A 352 7.11 1.73 -11.41
CA ILE A 352 7.49 1.04 -10.16
C ILE A 352 6.24 0.77 -9.32
N GLY A 353 5.37 1.77 -9.17
CA GLY A 353 4.11 1.63 -8.45
C GLY A 353 3.20 0.56 -9.05
N PHE A 354 3.03 0.53 -10.38
CA PHE A 354 2.27 -0.50 -11.06
C PHE A 354 2.85 -1.91 -10.82
N ILE A 355 4.16 -2.09 -11.03
CA ILE A 355 4.84 -3.37 -10.83
C ILE A 355 4.67 -3.85 -9.38
N THR A 356 4.93 -2.96 -8.41
CA THR A 356 4.86 -3.30 -6.99
C THR A 356 3.44 -3.63 -6.53
N LEU A 357 2.44 -2.87 -7.00
CA LEU A 357 1.05 -3.08 -6.60
C LEU A 357 0.42 -4.27 -7.33
N ALA A 358 0.44 -4.30 -8.67
CA ALA A 358 -0.26 -5.34 -9.43
C ALA A 358 0.43 -6.69 -9.28
N ILE A 359 1.71 -6.75 -9.63
CA ILE A 359 2.44 -8.03 -9.62
C ILE A 359 2.73 -8.46 -8.18
N GLY A 360 3.04 -7.50 -7.29
CA GLY A 360 3.24 -7.79 -5.86
C GLY A 360 1.99 -8.38 -5.22
N ALA A 361 0.80 -7.83 -5.49
CA ALA A 361 -0.45 -8.39 -4.97
C ALA A 361 -0.73 -9.81 -5.49
N LEU A 362 -0.40 -10.08 -6.75
CA LEU A 362 -0.51 -11.43 -7.32
C LEU A 362 0.50 -12.41 -6.69
N LEU A 363 1.74 -11.97 -6.46
CA LEU A 363 2.74 -12.77 -5.74
C LEU A 363 2.30 -13.05 -4.30
N GLY A 364 1.70 -12.09 -3.61
CA GLY A 364 1.09 -12.30 -2.30
C GLY A 364 -0.01 -13.36 -2.35
N ALA A 365 -0.92 -13.26 -3.32
CA ALA A 365 -2.00 -14.22 -3.50
C ALA A 365 -1.52 -15.65 -3.78
N ILE A 366 -0.36 -15.84 -4.43
CA ILE A 366 0.25 -17.16 -4.65
C ILE A 366 0.64 -17.80 -3.31
N ILE A 367 1.24 -17.04 -2.40
CA ILE A 367 1.56 -17.52 -1.04
C ILE A 367 0.26 -17.85 -0.30
N ASP A 368 -0.70 -16.94 -0.31
CA ASP A 368 -1.95 -17.05 0.45
C ASP A 368 -2.75 -18.30 0.10
N ARG A 369 -2.72 -18.71 -1.17
CA ARG A 369 -3.36 -19.93 -1.64
C ARG A 369 -2.80 -21.22 -1.03
N GLN A 370 -1.58 -21.19 -0.52
CA GLN A 370 -0.92 -22.32 0.10
C GLN A 370 -1.16 -22.39 1.62
N ILE A 371 -1.67 -21.28 2.21
CA ILE A 371 -1.92 -21.22 3.67
C ILE A 371 -3.27 -21.87 3.96
N THR A 372 -3.22 -23.01 4.65
CA THR A 372 -4.43 -23.76 5.06
C THR A 372 -4.44 -24.05 6.57
N SER A 373 -3.47 -24.81 7.06
CA SER A 373 -3.39 -25.27 8.44
C SER A 373 -2.10 -24.88 9.15
N THR A 374 -1.12 -24.34 8.42
CA THR A 374 0.20 -23.97 8.95
C THR A 374 0.67 -22.62 8.42
N VAL A 375 1.58 -21.98 9.16
CA VAL A 375 2.22 -20.73 8.75
C VAL A 375 3.44 -20.97 7.83
N THR A 376 3.82 -22.21 7.58
CA THR A 376 5.00 -22.57 6.78
C THR A 376 5.00 -21.93 5.38
N PRO A 377 3.87 -21.92 4.61
CA PRO A 377 3.86 -21.30 3.30
C PRO A 377 4.19 -19.80 3.35
N LEU A 378 3.72 -19.09 4.37
CA LEU A 378 4.03 -17.67 4.56
C LEU A 378 5.53 -17.48 4.87
N ALA A 379 6.10 -18.30 5.77
CA ALA A 379 7.52 -18.26 6.12
C ALA A 379 8.41 -18.55 4.91
N VAL A 380 8.06 -19.57 4.10
CA VAL A 380 8.74 -19.89 2.84
C VAL A 380 8.66 -18.72 1.86
N GLY A 381 7.47 -18.12 1.70
CA GLY A 381 7.25 -16.98 0.82
C GLY A 381 8.12 -15.78 1.21
N TYR A 382 8.16 -15.44 2.50
CA TYR A 382 9.02 -14.36 3.00
C TYR A 382 10.50 -14.67 2.79
N ALA A 383 10.97 -15.87 3.13
CA ALA A 383 12.37 -16.27 2.94
C ALA A 383 12.76 -16.26 1.46
N LEU A 384 11.91 -16.78 0.58
CA LEU A 384 12.14 -16.81 -0.87
C LEU A 384 12.19 -15.39 -1.45
N TYR A 385 11.18 -14.57 -1.16
CA TYR A 385 11.07 -13.23 -1.74
C TYR A 385 12.16 -12.30 -1.23
N THR A 386 12.49 -12.33 0.06
CA THR A 386 13.61 -11.52 0.58
C THR A 386 14.95 -12.00 0.06
N SER A 387 15.17 -13.31 -0.12
CA SER A 387 16.38 -13.84 -0.74
C SER A 387 16.52 -13.38 -2.19
N LEU A 388 15.44 -13.48 -2.99
CA LEU A 388 15.45 -13.00 -4.38
C LEU A 388 15.70 -11.49 -4.44
N ALA A 389 15.09 -10.71 -3.54
CA ALA A 389 15.34 -9.28 -3.44
C ALA A 389 16.81 -8.95 -3.16
N VAL A 390 17.45 -9.67 -2.22
CA VAL A 390 18.89 -9.53 -1.94
C VAL A 390 19.74 -9.90 -3.14
N VAL A 391 19.47 -11.03 -3.79
CA VAL A 391 20.19 -11.46 -4.99
C VAL A 391 20.10 -10.41 -6.10
N VAL A 392 18.94 -9.83 -6.34
CA VAL A 392 18.73 -8.76 -7.32
C VAL A 392 19.58 -7.54 -6.98
N VAL A 393 19.58 -7.08 -5.74
CA VAL A 393 20.42 -5.95 -5.31
C VAL A 393 21.91 -6.23 -5.53
N LEU A 394 22.37 -7.41 -5.17
CA LEU A 394 23.78 -7.80 -5.32
C LEU A 394 24.21 -7.92 -6.79
N THR A 395 23.36 -8.44 -7.67
CA THR A 395 23.69 -8.72 -9.06
C THR A 395 23.46 -7.56 -10.00
N MET A 396 22.35 -6.83 -9.84
CA MET A 396 21.95 -5.77 -10.76
C MET A 396 22.44 -4.38 -10.32
N VAL A 397 22.44 -4.12 -9.01
CA VAL A 397 22.75 -2.78 -8.50
C VAL A 397 24.24 -2.60 -8.18
N ARG A 398 24.88 -3.57 -7.50
CA ARG A 398 26.30 -3.47 -7.13
C ARG A 398 27.26 -3.50 -8.32
N LYS A 399 26.97 -4.28 -9.35
CA LYS A 399 27.84 -4.38 -10.54
C LYS A 399 27.99 -3.05 -11.30
N ASN A 400 27.03 -2.14 -11.20
CA ASN A 400 27.09 -0.86 -11.91
C ASN A 400 28.04 0.15 -11.23
N ASN A 401 28.25 0.05 -9.93
CA ASN A 401 29.17 0.94 -9.20
C ASN A 401 30.66 0.62 -9.48
N SER A 402 31.00 -0.64 -9.74
CA SER A 402 32.37 -1.05 -10.10
C SER A 402 32.76 -0.64 -11.52
N SER A 403 31.78 -0.43 -12.42
CA SER A 403 32.04 0.01 -13.79
C SER A 403 32.24 1.54 -13.90
N GLN A 404 31.70 2.32 -12.98
CA GLN A 404 31.87 3.78 -12.97
C GLN A 404 33.15 4.22 -12.25
N THR A 405 33.63 3.45 -11.27
CA THR A 405 34.89 3.72 -10.57
C THR A 405 36.13 3.36 -11.39
N ASN A 406 35.99 2.56 -12.44
CA ASN A 406 37.09 2.22 -13.35
C ASN A 406 37.20 3.16 -14.57
N LEU A 407 36.34 4.18 -14.66
CA LEU A 407 36.34 5.18 -15.76
C LEU A 407 36.64 6.61 -15.27
N SER A 408 36.91 6.78 -13.97
CA SER A 408 37.43 8.01 -13.36
C SER A 408 38.88 7.83 -12.92
#